data_597321952b1f6c2bc927de6b22e17f92
#
_entry.id   597321952b1f6c2bc927de6b22e17f92
#
_cell.length_a   1.000
_cell.length_b   1.000
_cell.length_c   1.000
_cell.angle_alpha   90.00
_cell.angle_beta   90.00
_cell.angle_gamma   90.00
#
_symmetry.space_group_name_H-M   'P 1'
#
loop_
_entity.id
_entity.type
_entity.pdbx_description
1 polymer ?
#
loop_
_entity_poly.entity_id
_entity_poly.type
_entity_poly.pdbx_seq_one_letter_code
_entity_poly.pdbx_strand_id
1 'polypeptide(L)'
;GYDEPLIVTPVNEVSFMSWLGGDVAGTSPYCRNNGWEVKYGYMKAYIAGVKALKEADAGIRIMTTEPLVNIVPRLNATPEEIQHARNHHETQYQSVDMLCGRICPELGGKPEYLDILGFNFYYDNQWILHPHQILGWNDDVPHPYFRSLSNLLQEAHDRYNRPVVLSETSHPGVDRPLWIEYISSQALEVLDKDIPFWGICIYPIIDRPDWDHLHHQWHNSGLWDMDPALGLNSRILHEPSAEALLKCQKLIAAAIEQSGNQTEFDLLGTEALAI
;
A
#
# COMPACT_ATOMS: atom_id res chain seq x y z
N GLY A 1 21.65 20.96 4.73
CA GLY A 1 20.22 20.77 4.54
C GLY A 1 20.01 19.90 3.34
N TYR A 2 18.92 19.16 3.30
CA TYR A 2 18.54 18.43 2.10
C TYR A 2 17.98 19.45 1.10
N ASP A 3 18.41 19.40 -0.15
CA ASP A 3 17.91 20.29 -1.22
C ASP A 3 16.53 19.85 -1.73
N GLU A 4 16.08 18.65 -1.36
CA GLU A 4 14.81 18.05 -1.78
C GLU A 4 13.76 18.08 -0.65
N PRO A 5 12.45 18.23 -0.99
CA PRO A 5 11.40 18.23 0.01
C PRO A 5 11.32 16.87 0.72
N LEU A 6 11.25 16.90 2.04
CA LEU A 6 11.06 15.70 2.87
C LEU A 6 9.65 15.16 2.67
N ILE A 7 9.53 13.88 2.36
CA ILE A 7 8.25 13.15 2.30
C ILE A 7 8.03 12.43 3.63
N VAL A 8 6.88 12.63 4.25
CA VAL A 8 6.56 12.08 5.58
C VAL A 8 5.21 11.36 5.56
N THR A 9 5.19 10.18 6.15
CA THR A 9 3.96 9.45 6.51
C THR A 9 3.79 9.50 8.02
N PRO A 10 2.85 10.31 8.56
CA PRO A 10 2.69 10.44 10.01
C PRO A 10 2.25 9.16 10.72
N VAL A 11 1.37 8.37 10.11
CA VAL A 11 0.89 7.07 10.62
C VAL A 11 0.71 6.13 9.44
N ASN A 12 1.33 4.95 9.53
CA ASN A 12 1.14 3.89 8.54
C ASN A 12 -0.18 3.15 8.77
N GLU A 13 -0.92 2.89 7.69
CA GLU A 13 -2.10 2.02 7.67
C GLU A 13 -3.14 2.32 8.75
N VAL A 14 -3.61 3.55 8.83
CA VAL A 14 -4.64 3.93 9.80
C VAL A 14 -5.84 3.00 9.75
N SER A 15 -6.29 2.61 8.56
CA SER A 15 -7.44 1.72 8.38
C SER A 15 -7.18 0.30 8.91
N PHE A 16 -6.01 -0.28 8.61
CA PHE A 16 -5.62 -1.58 9.12
C PHE A 16 -5.42 -1.57 10.64
N MET A 17 -4.68 -0.58 11.15
CA MET A 17 -4.43 -0.45 12.59
C MET A 17 -5.72 -0.23 13.39
N SER A 18 -6.69 0.46 12.80
CA SER A 18 -8.01 0.67 13.43
C SER A 18 -8.81 -0.62 13.48
N TRP A 19 -8.78 -1.43 12.44
CA TRP A 19 -9.39 -2.77 12.44
C TRP A 19 -8.67 -3.69 13.42
N LEU A 20 -7.34 -3.81 13.32
CA LEU A 20 -6.56 -4.73 14.14
C LEU A 20 -6.65 -4.40 15.64
N GLY A 21 -6.49 -3.13 16.00
CA GLY A 21 -6.53 -2.70 17.40
C GLY A 21 -7.93 -2.38 17.92
N GLY A 22 -8.83 -1.94 17.05
CA GLY A 22 -10.16 -1.46 17.41
C GLY A 22 -11.26 -2.52 17.31
N ASP A 23 -11.24 -3.35 16.27
CA ASP A 23 -12.34 -4.31 16.05
C ASP A 23 -12.02 -5.72 16.50
N VAL A 24 -10.78 -6.21 16.32
CA VAL A 24 -10.44 -7.60 16.59
C VAL A 24 -9.51 -7.81 17.79
N ALA A 25 -9.07 -6.74 18.44
CA ALA A 25 -8.16 -6.78 19.59
C ALA A 25 -6.81 -7.48 19.30
N GLY A 26 -6.29 -7.37 18.08
CA GLY A 26 -5.03 -7.98 17.66
C GLY A 26 -3.79 -7.19 18.11
N THR A 27 -3.94 -5.89 18.37
CA THR A 27 -2.87 -5.01 18.87
C THR A 27 -3.45 -3.94 19.80
N SER A 28 -2.59 -3.10 20.37
CA SER A 28 -3.04 -1.92 21.14
C SER A 28 -3.95 -1.03 20.26
N PRO A 29 -5.10 -0.54 20.81
CA PRO A 29 -5.55 -0.54 22.19
C PRO A 29 -6.33 -1.80 22.64
N TYR A 30 -6.30 -2.90 21.89
CA TYR A 30 -6.95 -4.19 22.21
C TYR A 30 -8.47 -4.07 22.39
N CYS A 31 -9.13 -3.19 21.63
CA CYS A 31 -10.57 -3.02 21.62
C CYS A 31 -11.28 -4.06 20.74
N ARG A 32 -12.60 -4.17 20.90
CA ARG A 32 -13.46 -4.98 20.01
C ARG A 32 -14.65 -4.16 19.56
N ASN A 33 -15.00 -4.29 18.25
CA ASN A 33 -16.13 -3.58 17.63
C ASN A 33 -16.08 -2.05 17.88
N ASN A 34 -14.88 -1.48 17.89
CA ASN A 34 -14.61 -0.07 18.20
C ASN A 34 -13.62 0.55 17.17
N GLY A 35 -13.54 -0.02 15.98
CA GLY A 35 -12.60 0.40 14.95
C GLY A 35 -12.80 1.82 14.48
N TRP A 36 -14.06 2.30 14.45
CA TRP A 36 -14.36 3.67 14.06
C TRP A 36 -13.78 4.70 15.03
N GLU A 37 -13.98 4.51 16.35
CA GLU A 37 -13.46 5.41 17.37
C GLU A 37 -11.94 5.41 17.41
N VAL A 38 -11.32 4.24 17.19
CA VAL A 38 -9.86 4.12 17.09
C VAL A 38 -9.35 4.84 15.83
N LYS A 39 -10.01 4.65 14.67
CA LYS A 39 -9.71 5.37 13.42
C LYS A 39 -9.80 6.88 13.62
N TYR A 40 -10.88 7.34 14.22
CA TYR A 40 -11.09 8.76 14.51
C TYR A 40 -9.98 9.33 15.39
N GLY A 41 -9.57 8.57 16.43
CA GLY A 41 -8.46 8.93 17.32
C GLY A 41 -7.12 9.02 16.57
N TYR A 42 -6.81 8.04 15.73
CA TYR A 42 -5.61 8.06 14.87
C TYR A 42 -5.63 9.25 13.91
N MET A 43 -6.76 9.51 13.25
CA MET A 43 -6.86 10.63 12.30
C MET A 43 -6.76 11.99 12.97
N LYS A 44 -7.25 12.13 14.21
CA LYS A 44 -7.04 13.33 15.03
C LYS A 44 -5.54 13.58 15.27
N ALA A 45 -4.79 12.53 15.64
CA ALA A 45 -3.34 12.62 15.84
C ALA A 45 -2.60 12.86 14.51
N TYR A 46 -3.00 12.17 13.44
CA TYR A 46 -2.44 12.33 12.10
C TYR A 46 -2.53 13.78 11.63
N ILE A 47 -3.74 14.36 11.66
CA ILE A 47 -3.98 15.75 11.21
C ILE A 47 -3.22 16.76 12.08
N ALA A 48 -3.15 16.52 13.40
CA ALA A 48 -2.35 17.36 14.30
C ALA A 48 -0.85 17.27 13.95
N GLY A 49 -0.35 16.08 13.64
CA GLY A 49 1.01 15.85 13.17
C GLY A 49 1.30 16.56 11.84
N VAL A 50 0.39 16.48 10.88
CA VAL A 50 0.51 17.21 9.59
C VAL A 50 0.61 18.72 9.80
N LYS A 51 -0.22 19.28 10.68
CA LYS A 51 -0.16 20.73 11.01
C LYS A 51 1.21 21.11 11.57
N ALA A 52 1.70 20.35 12.55
CA ALA A 52 3.00 20.62 13.16
C ALA A 52 4.15 20.48 12.15
N LEU A 53 4.10 19.48 11.26
CA LEU A 53 5.10 19.30 10.21
C LEU A 53 5.11 20.47 9.22
N LYS A 54 3.94 20.89 8.72
CA LYS A 54 3.82 22.02 7.78
C LYS A 54 4.15 23.36 8.42
N GLU A 55 3.94 23.53 9.74
CA GLU A 55 4.38 24.70 10.51
C GLU A 55 5.90 24.73 10.68
N ALA A 56 6.53 23.57 10.86
CA ALA A 56 7.99 23.47 10.98
C ALA A 56 8.70 23.71 9.64
N ASP A 57 8.14 23.16 8.56
CA ASP A 57 8.62 23.36 7.20
C ASP A 57 7.46 23.16 6.20
N ALA A 58 7.08 24.25 5.53
CA ALA A 58 6.00 24.25 4.53
C ALA A 58 6.33 23.39 3.28
N GLY A 59 7.61 23.10 3.04
CA GLY A 59 8.07 22.23 1.95
C GLY A 59 7.85 20.74 2.20
N ILE A 60 7.60 20.31 3.44
CA ILE A 60 7.32 18.89 3.74
C ILE A 60 6.10 18.43 2.96
N ARG A 61 6.22 17.28 2.29
CA ARG A 61 5.13 16.62 1.57
C ARG A 61 4.58 15.45 2.38
N ILE A 62 3.27 15.32 2.41
CA ILE A 62 2.58 14.26 3.15
C ILE A 62 2.16 13.16 2.19
N MET A 63 2.60 11.95 2.48
CA MET A 63 2.20 10.72 1.79
C MET A 63 1.34 9.88 2.73
N THR A 64 0.17 9.47 2.27
CA THR A 64 -0.61 8.42 2.94
C THR A 64 0.00 7.05 2.65
N THR A 65 -0.28 6.05 3.48
CA THR A 65 0.12 4.65 3.27
C THR A 65 -1.01 3.77 3.79
N GLU A 66 -2.07 3.65 2.99
CA GLU A 66 -3.29 2.93 3.35
C GLU A 66 -3.40 1.61 2.58
N PRO A 67 -4.05 0.58 3.13
CA PRO A 67 -4.34 -0.61 2.37
C PRO A 67 -5.19 -0.29 1.14
N LEU A 68 -4.80 -0.77 -0.03
CA LEU A 68 -5.61 -0.73 -1.24
C LEU A 68 -6.31 -2.09 -1.40
N VAL A 69 -7.62 -2.09 -1.40
CA VAL A 69 -8.40 -3.32 -1.38
C VAL A 69 -9.47 -3.37 -2.47
N ASN A 70 -9.87 -4.58 -2.85
CA ASN A 70 -11.05 -4.80 -3.67
C ASN A 70 -12.01 -5.75 -2.94
N ILE A 71 -13.05 -5.19 -2.36
CA ILE A 71 -14.06 -5.95 -1.61
C ILE A 71 -15.29 -6.10 -2.48
N VAL A 72 -15.67 -7.34 -2.76
CA VAL A 72 -16.72 -7.65 -3.73
C VAL A 72 -17.81 -8.54 -3.14
N PRO A 73 -19.02 -8.53 -3.70
CA PRO A 73 -20.05 -9.49 -3.34
C PRO A 73 -19.76 -10.88 -3.94
N ARG A 74 -20.39 -11.92 -3.41
CA ARG A 74 -20.39 -13.23 -4.08
C ARG A 74 -21.08 -13.18 -5.46
N LEU A 75 -20.80 -14.16 -6.30
CA LEU A 75 -21.57 -14.35 -7.54
C LEU A 75 -23.04 -14.60 -7.20
N ASN A 76 -23.94 -14.04 -8.00
CA ASN A 76 -25.38 -14.08 -7.76
C ASN A 76 -25.86 -13.50 -6.42
N ALA A 77 -25.15 -12.46 -5.93
CA ALA A 77 -25.53 -11.71 -4.73
C ALA A 77 -26.85 -10.95 -4.93
N THR A 78 -27.59 -10.77 -3.84
CA THR A 78 -28.78 -9.89 -3.83
C THR A 78 -28.35 -8.41 -3.94
N PRO A 79 -29.29 -7.50 -4.33
CA PRO A 79 -28.98 -6.06 -4.35
C PRO A 79 -28.46 -5.52 -3.01
N GLU A 80 -28.96 -6.05 -1.88
CA GLU A 80 -28.53 -5.68 -0.52
C GLU A 80 -27.10 -6.15 -0.26
N GLU A 81 -26.75 -7.37 -0.64
CA GLU A 81 -25.38 -7.90 -0.52
C GLU A 81 -24.39 -7.12 -1.41
N ILE A 82 -24.80 -6.74 -2.61
CA ILE A 82 -24.01 -5.90 -3.52
C ILE A 82 -23.76 -4.53 -2.87
N GLN A 83 -24.81 -3.90 -2.34
CA GLN A 83 -24.65 -2.59 -1.70
C GLN A 83 -23.79 -2.68 -0.43
N HIS A 84 -23.93 -3.76 0.33
CA HIS A 84 -23.11 -4.01 1.52
C HIS A 84 -21.62 -4.15 1.15
N ALA A 85 -21.29 -4.93 0.14
CA ALA A 85 -19.92 -5.07 -0.33
C ALA A 85 -19.33 -3.74 -0.84
N ARG A 86 -20.12 -2.95 -1.58
CA ARG A 86 -19.72 -1.60 -2.02
C ARG A 86 -19.43 -0.67 -0.82
N ASN A 87 -20.28 -0.67 0.18
CA ASN A 87 -20.07 0.14 1.37
C ASN A 87 -18.77 -0.26 2.09
N HIS A 88 -18.47 -1.56 2.17
CA HIS A 88 -17.21 -2.04 2.73
C HIS A 88 -16.00 -1.64 1.86
N HIS A 89 -16.12 -1.74 0.53
CA HIS A 89 -15.06 -1.31 -0.38
C HIS A 89 -14.72 0.18 -0.19
N GLU A 90 -15.73 1.04 -0.04
CA GLU A 90 -15.55 2.49 0.16
C GLU A 90 -14.87 2.84 1.50
N THR A 91 -14.90 1.96 2.51
CA THR A 91 -14.29 2.25 3.82
C THR A 91 -12.77 2.41 3.76
N GLN A 92 -12.11 1.90 2.72
CA GLN A 92 -10.67 2.05 2.51
C GLN A 92 -10.25 3.52 2.34
N TYR A 93 -11.17 4.37 1.86
CA TYR A 93 -10.91 5.79 1.61
C TYR A 93 -11.19 6.71 2.81
N GLN A 94 -11.75 6.19 3.91
CA GLN A 94 -12.19 7.02 5.05
C GLN A 94 -11.07 7.84 5.68
N SER A 95 -9.88 7.28 5.89
CA SER A 95 -8.73 8.00 6.46
C SER A 95 -8.27 9.14 5.55
N VAL A 96 -8.19 8.89 4.25
CA VAL A 96 -7.82 9.90 3.25
C VAL A 96 -8.91 10.96 3.13
N ASP A 97 -10.18 10.58 3.16
CA ASP A 97 -11.31 11.52 3.15
C ASP A 97 -11.33 12.39 4.42
N MET A 98 -10.97 11.86 5.62
CA MET A 98 -10.79 12.64 6.84
C MET A 98 -9.61 13.61 6.70
N LEU A 99 -8.48 13.16 6.14
CA LEU A 99 -7.30 14.02 5.91
C LEU A 99 -7.63 15.20 4.98
N CYS A 100 -8.44 14.95 3.96
CA CYS A 100 -8.90 15.97 3.00
C CYS A 100 -10.08 16.82 3.52
N GLY A 101 -10.64 16.51 4.68
CA GLY A 101 -11.81 17.20 5.23
C GLY A 101 -13.13 16.89 4.52
N ARG A 102 -13.21 15.81 3.73
CA ARG A 102 -14.44 15.37 3.04
C ARG A 102 -15.43 14.73 4.01
N ILE A 103 -14.93 14.06 5.04
CA ILE A 103 -15.72 13.56 6.17
C ILE A 103 -15.06 14.02 7.48
N CYS A 104 -15.81 14.07 8.58
CA CYS A 104 -15.36 14.54 9.90
C CYS A 104 -14.61 15.90 9.83
N PRO A 105 -15.22 16.96 9.23
CA PRO A 105 -14.55 18.24 9.00
C PRO A 105 -14.10 18.93 10.31
N GLU A 106 -14.68 18.56 11.44
CA GLU A 106 -14.29 19.02 12.78
C GLU A 106 -12.86 18.61 13.17
N LEU A 107 -12.28 17.60 12.54
CA LEU A 107 -10.86 17.22 12.71
C LEU A 107 -9.92 18.26 12.08
N GLY A 108 -10.43 19.10 11.18
CA GLY A 108 -9.68 20.17 10.52
C GLY A 108 -8.74 19.65 9.43
N GLY A 109 -9.08 18.51 8.79
CA GLY A 109 -8.46 18.04 7.56
C GLY A 109 -8.71 19.02 6.41
N LYS A 110 -7.81 19.01 5.41
CA LYS A 110 -7.87 19.91 4.24
C LYS A 110 -7.30 19.20 3.02
N PRO A 111 -7.77 19.50 1.79
CA PRO A 111 -7.22 18.92 0.57
C PRO A 111 -5.70 19.14 0.39
N GLU A 112 -5.18 20.27 0.91
CA GLU A 112 -3.75 20.62 0.86
C GLU A 112 -2.87 19.78 1.79
N TYR A 113 -3.46 18.95 2.64
CA TYR A 113 -2.73 18.02 3.51
C TYR A 113 -2.37 16.70 2.81
N LEU A 114 -2.99 16.41 1.67
CA LEU A 114 -2.70 15.24 0.87
C LEU A 114 -1.82 15.65 -0.32
N ASP A 115 -0.55 15.30 -0.28
CA ASP A 115 0.37 15.53 -1.40
C ASP A 115 0.51 14.29 -2.28
N ILE A 116 0.58 13.11 -1.68
CA ILE A 116 0.87 11.84 -2.38
C ILE A 116 -0.02 10.73 -1.83
N LEU A 117 -0.57 9.91 -2.72
CA LEU A 117 -1.30 8.69 -2.38
C LEU A 117 -0.33 7.51 -2.33
N GLY A 118 0.04 7.06 -1.14
CA GLY A 118 0.70 5.78 -0.95
C GLY A 118 -0.32 4.70 -0.61
N PHE A 119 -0.15 3.53 -1.25
CA PHE A 119 -1.00 2.37 -1.01
C PHE A 119 -0.17 1.12 -0.75
N ASN A 120 -0.61 0.33 0.22
CA ASN A 120 -0.06 -0.98 0.53
C ASN A 120 -0.94 -2.03 -0.13
N PHE A 121 -0.36 -2.87 -0.98
CA PHE A 121 -1.11 -3.87 -1.73
C PHE A 121 -0.38 -5.21 -1.73
N TYR A 122 -1.09 -6.25 -1.30
CA TYR A 122 -0.60 -7.61 -1.17
C TYR A 122 -1.49 -8.59 -1.93
N TYR A 123 -1.05 -9.81 -2.05
CA TYR A 123 -1.69 -10.88 -2.82
C TYR A 123 -3.11 -11.23 -2.33
N ASP A 124 -3.43 -10.90 -1.09
CA ASP A 124 -4.70 -11.18 -0.41
C ASP A 124 -5.60 -9.93 -0.23
N ASN A 125 -5.23 -8.80 -0.85
CA ASN A 125 -6.00 -7.55 -0.74
C ASN A 125 -7.29 -7.52 -1.58
N GLN A 126 -7.68 -8.63 -2.20
CA GLN A 126 -8.94 -8.73 -2.93
C GLN A 126 -9.74 -9.92 -2.43
N TRP A 127 -11.00 -9.71 -2.03
CA TRP A 127 -11.82 -10.79 -1.49
C TRP A 127 -13.33 -10.60 -1.66
N ILE A 128 -14.04 -11.74 -1.64
CA ILE A 128 -15.49 -11.77 -1.47
C ILE A 128 -15.80 -11.49 0.00
N LEU A 129 -16.71 -10.55 0.27
CA LEU A 129 -17.03 -10.14 1.65
C LEU A 129 -17.66 -11.28 2.45
N HIS A 130 -18.65 -11.98 1.86
CA HIS A 130 -19.35 -13.08 2.52
C HIS A 130 -19.75 -14.17 1.50
N PRO A 131 -19.37 -15.47 1.73
CA PRO A 131 -18.35 -15.87 2.71
C PRO A 131 -16.99 -15.28 2.37
N HIS A 132 -16.15 -15.01 3.36
CA HIS A 132 -14.83 -14.47 3.09
C HIS A 132 -14.01 -15.44 2.25
N GLN A 133 -13.56 -14.97 1.09
CA GLN A 133 -12.75 -15.76 0.15
C GLN A 133 -11.83 -14.83 -0.62
N ILE A 134 -10.53 -15.09 -0.54
CA ILE A 134 -9.53 -14.34 -1.31
C ILE A 134 -9.70 -14.63 -2.80
N LEU A 135 -9.58 -13.60 -3.63
CA LEU A 135 -9.51 -13.72 -5.08
C LEU A 135 -8.06 -13.92 -5.49
N GLY A 136 -7.78 -15.06 -6.14
CA GLY A 136 -6.42 -15.38 -6.58
C GLY A 136 -5.89 -14.39 -7.62
N TRP A 137 -4.69 -13.91 -7.40
CA TRP A 137 -4.02 -12.98 -8.32
C TRP A 137 -3.37 -13.69 -9.52
N ASN A 138 -3.12 -15.00 -9.40
CA ASN A 138 -2.44 -15.84 -10.39
C ASN A 138 -3.27 -17.09 -10.75
N ASP A 139 -4.59 -16.99 -10.66
CA ASP A 139 -5.48 -18.07 -11.05
C ASP A 139 -5.47 -18.24 -12.58
N ASP A 140 -5.45 -19.50 -13.08
CA ASP A 140 -5.57 -19.81 -14.53
C ASP A 140 -6.80 -19.15 -15.16
N VAL A 141 -7.90 -19.08 -14.41
CA VAL A 141 -9.12 -18.35 -14.77
C VAL A 141 -9.42 -17.34 -13.69
N PRO A 142 -9.09 -16.06 -13.91
CA PRO A 142 -9.34 -15.03 -12.92
C PRO A 142 -10.82 -14.95 -12.53
N HIS A 143 -11.06 -14.71 -11.24
CA HIS A 143 -12.42 -14.48 -10.75
C HIS A 143 -13.03 -13.25 -11.47
N PRO A 144 -14.33 -13.28 -11.91
CA PRO A 144 -14.95 -12.18 -12.67
C PRO A 144 -14.89 -10.80 -12.00
N TYR A 145 -14.76 -10.76 -10.68
CA TYR A 145 -14.63 -9.52 -9.90
C TYR A 145 -13.19 -9.18 -9.51
N PHE A 146 -12.21 -9.98 -9.93
CA PHE A 146 -10.80 -9.61 -9.75
C PHE A 146 -10.49 -8.36 -10.58
N ARG A 147 -9.78 -7.42 -10.00
CA ARG A 147 -9.35 -6.18 -10.64
C ARG A 147 -7.83 -6.11 -10.69
N SER A 148 -7.29 -5.65 -11.80
CA SER A 148 -5.85 -5.35 -11.86
C SER A 148 -5.47 -4.27 -10.86
N LEU A 149 -4.26 -4.31 -10.33
CA LEU A 149 -3.76 -3.27 -9.44
C LEU A 149 -3.78 -1.90 -10.14
N SER A 150 -3.45 -1.86 -11.44
CA SER A 150 -3.50 -0.64 -12.25
C SER A 150 -4.87 0.03 -12.26
N ASN A 151 -5.97 -0.77 -12.27
CA ASN A 151 -7.33 -0.25 -12.21
C ASN A 151 -7.72 0.23 -10.81
N LEU A 152 -7.21 -0.40 -9.75
CA LEU A 152 -7.43 0.04 -8.37
C LEU A 152 -6.68 1.36 -8.08
N LEU A 153 -5.45 1.48 -8.55
CA LEU A 153 -4.66 2.72 -8.45
C LEU A 153 -5.29 3.86 -9.26
N GLN A 154 -5.82 3.56 -10.45
CA GLN A 154 -6.56 4.54 -11.25
C GLN A 154 -7.80 5.05 -10.51
N GLU A 155 -8.61 4.17 -9.90
CA GLU A 155 -9.78 4.58 -9.12
C GLU A 155 -9.41 5.55 -8.00
N ALA A 156 -8.31 5.25 -7.27
CA ALA A 156 -7.84 6.13 -6.22
C ALA A 156 -7.30 7.46 -6.76
N HIS A 157 -6.55 7.43 -7.88
CA HIS A 157 -6.08 8.63 -8.56
C HIS A 157 -7.25 9.51 -9.01
N ASP A 158 -8.25 8.94 -9.68
CA ASP A 158 -9.43 9.66 -10.16
C ASP A 158 -10.22 10.32 -9.02
N ARG A 159 -10.22 9.68 -7.83
CA ARG A 159 -10.89 10.21 -6.65
C ARG A 159 -10.22 11.45 -6.06
N TYR A 160 -8.87 11.48 -6.02
CA TYR A 160 -8.11 12.49 -5.29
C TYR A 160 -7.25 13.39 -6.17
N ASN A 161 -6.97 13.00 -7.40
CA ASN A 161 -6.08 13.69 -8.34
C ASN A 161 -4.71 14.01 -7.71
N ARG A 162 -4.02 12.97 -7.25
CA ARG A 162 -2.69 13.03 -6.64
C ARG A 162 -1.78 11.97 -7.25
N PRO A 163 -0.44 12.20 -7.26
CA PRO A 163 0.51 11.16 -7.59
C PRO A 163 0.32 9.92 -6.71
N VAL A 164 0.58 8.74 -7.26
CA VAL A 164 0.44 7.45 -6.56
C VAL A 164 1.77 6.76 -6.36
N VAL A 165 1.93 6.08 -5.22
CA VAL A 165 3.06 5.23 -4.86
C VAL A 165 2.51 3.89 -4.37
N LEU A 166 3.08 2.79 -4.81
CA LEU A 166 2.89 1.52 -4.12
C LEU A 166 3.86 1.46 -2.94
N SER A 167 3.37 1.86 -1.76
CA SER A 167 4.19 2.10 -0.58
C SER A 167 4.59 0.85 0.18
N GLU A 168 3.86 -0.26 0.00
CA GLU A 168 4.26 -1.58 0.48
C GLU A 168 3.72 -2.67 -0.44
N THR A 169 4.56 -3.69 -0.71
CA THR A 169 4.13 -4.92 -1.37
C THR A 169 5.13 -6.04 -1.17
N SER A 170 4.65 -7.26 -1.08
CA SER A 170 5.41 -8.51 -1.16
C SER A 170 4.48 -9.71 -1.31
N HIS A 171 5.08 -10.87 -1.51
CA HIS A 171 4.42 -12.17 -1.53
C HIS A 171 5.24 -13.16 -0.71
N PRO A 172 4.65 -14.04 0.09
CA PRO A 172 5.41 -15.06 0.81
C PRO A 172 5.79 -16.24 -0.09
N GLY A 173 6.88 -16.91 0.28
CA GLY A 173 7.25 -18.20 -0.30
C GLY A 173 7.85 -18.13 -1.71
N VAL A 174 7.56 -19.15 -2.51
CA VAL A 174 8.20 -19.37 -3.81
C VAL A 174 7.69 -18.44 -4.92
N ASP A 175 6.52 -17.86 -4.76
CA ASP A 175 5.90 -17.01 -5.76
C ASP A 175 6.37 -15.53 -5.70
N ARG A 176 7.32 -15.21 -4.79
CA ARG A 176 7.91 -13.87 -4.68
C ARG A 176 8.39 -13.29 -6.03
N PRO A 177 9.14 -14.04 -6.87
CA PRO A 177 9.60 -13.51 -8.16
C PRO A 177 8.45 -13.18 -9.10
N LEU A 178 7.44 -14.07 -9.18
CA LEU A 178 6.26 -13.88 -10.01
C LEU A 178 5.44 -12.67 -9.56
N TRP A 179 5.35 -12.47 -8.24
CA TRP A 179 4.68 -11.28 -7.68
C TRP A 179 5.41 -9.99 -8.05
N ILE A 180 6.73 -9.96 -7.97
CA ILE A 180 7.56 -8.81 -8.40
C ILE A 180 7.30 -8.51 -9.88
N GLU A 181 7.26 -9.53 -10.73
CA GLU A 181 6.95 -9.36 -12.17
C GLU A 181 5.52 -8.85 -12.39
N TYR A 182 4.53 -9.40 -11.67
CA TYR A 182 3.14 -8.95 -11.73
C TYR A 182 3.01 -7.47 -11.33
N ILE A 183 3.52 -7.09 -10.15
CA ILE A 183 3.46 -5.71 -9.66
C ILE A 183 4.14 -4.74 -10.63
N SER A 184 5.28 -5.14 -11.19
CA SER A 184 6.01 -4.31 -12.15
C SER A 184 5.25 -4.15 -13.47
N SER A 185 4.58 -5.19 -13.96
CA SER A 185 3.70 -5.08 -15.13
C SER A 185 2.54 -4.12 -14.88
N GLN A 186 1.98 -4.15 -13.68
CA GLN A 186 0.91 -3.24 -13.27
C GLN A 186 1.38 -1.79 -13.16
N ALA A 187 2.61 -1.56 -12.71
CA ALA A 187 3.23 -0.24 -12.70
C ALA A 187 3.38 0.33 -14.12
N LEU A 188 3.81 -0.48 -15.08
CA LEU A 188 3.88 -0.08 -16.50
C LEU A 188 2.50 0.30 -17.04
N GLU A 189 1.45 -0.49 -16.73
CA GLU A 189 0.08 -0.15 -17.11
C GLU A 189 -0.41 1.18 -16.50
N VAL A 190 0.02 1.52 -15.28
CA VAL A 190 -0.32 2.81 -14.64
C VAL A 190 0.37 3.96 -15.37
N LEU A 191 1.64 3.78 -15.73
CA LEU A 191 2.38 4.78 -16.52
C LEU A 191 1.76 5.00 -17.90
N ASP A 192 1.31 3.93 -18.58
CA ASP A 192 0.61 4.00 -19.87
C ASP A 192 -0.75 4.73 -19.79
N LYS A 193 -1.31 4.87 -18.59
CA LYS A 193 -2.55 5.63 -18.34
C LYS A 193 -2.30 7.11 -18.02
N ASP A 194 -1.08 7.60 -18.17
CA ASP A 194 -0.67 8.95 -17.79
C ASP A 194 -0.94 9.32 -16.32
N ILE A 195 -0.97 8.32 -15.43
CA ILE A 195 -1.10 8.52 -13.98
C ILE A 195 0.30 8.77 -13.42
N PRO A 196 0.54 9.86 -12.67
CA PRO A 196 1.82 10.10 -12.01
C PRO A 196 2.09 8.99 -10.98
N PHE A 197 2.87 8.00 -11.37
CA PHE A 197 3.25 6.86 -10.54
C PHE A 197 4.73 7.00 -10.15
N TRP A 198 5.02 7.14 -8.84
CA TRP A 198 6.34 7.55 -8.38
C TRP A 198 7.22 6.40 -7.89
N GLY A 199 6.66 5.21 -7.74
CA GLY A 199 7.48 4.07 -7.41
C GLY A 199 6.81 2.95 -6.65
N ILE A 200 7.63 1.94 -6.35
CA ILE A 200 7.28 0.72 -5.64
C ILE A 200 8.23 0.55 -4.46
N CYS A 201 7.70 0.31 -3.26
CA CYS A 201 8.46 -0.07 -2.09
C CYS A 201 8.24 -1.55 -1.79
N ILE A 202 9.30 -2.34 -1.78
CA ILE A 202 9.27 -3.75 -1.38
C ILE A 202 9.38 -3.83 0.15
N TYR A 203 8.43 -4.50 0.80
CA TYR A 203 8.41 -4.74 2.24
C TYR A 203 8.08 -6.21 2.54
N PRO A 204 8.87 -6.88 3.40
CA PRO A 204 10.12 -6.42 4.00
C PRO A 204 11.34 -6.66 3.09
N ILE A 205 12.41 -5.92 3.26
CA ILE A 205 13.70 -6.22 2.62
C ILE A 205 14.34 -7.45 3.27
N ILE A 206 14.33 -7.48 4.60
CA ILE A 206 14.83 -8.62 5.39
C ILE A 206 13.61 -9.31 5.97
N ASP A 207 13.56 -10.63 5.82
CA ASP A 207 12.45 -11.42 6.31
C ASP A 207 12.19 -11.23 7.81
N ARG A 208 10.98 -11.46 8.22
CA ARG A 208 10.48 -11.25 9.58
C ARG A 208 9.64 -12.46 10.04
N PRO A 209 9.46 -12.61 11.37
CA PRO A 209 8.45 -13.54 11.89
C PRO A 209 7.05 -13.16 11.41
N ASP A 210 6.20 -14.16 11.25
CA ASP A 210 4.79 -13.95 10.94
C ASP A 210 4.10 -13.16 12.07
N TRP A 211 3.10 -12.34 11.71
CA TRP A 211 2.31 -11.56 12.66
C TRP A 211 1.50 -12.45 13.61
N ASP A 212 0.97 -13.58 13.11
CA ASP A 212 0.11 -14.48 13.85
C ASP A 212 0.89 -15.55 14.64
N HIS A 213 2.15 -15.81 14.25
CA HIS A 213 2.99 -16.89 14.78
C HIS A 213 4.37 -16.38 15.23
N LEU A 214 4.39 -15.35 16.08
CA LEU A 214 5.59 -14.63 16.51
C LEU A 214 6.74 -15.49 17.01
N HIS A 215 6.54 -16.77 17.29
CA HIS A 215 7.53 -17.51 18.02
C HIS A 215 8.48 -18.36 17.18
N HIS A 216 8.16 -18.75 15.94
CA HIS A 216 9.08 -19.63 15.20
C HIS A 216 8.85 -19.76 13.70
N GLN A 217 7.88 -19.07 13.12
CA GLN A 217 7.62 -19.15 11.69
C GLN A 217 8.04 -17.87 10.99
N TRP A 218 9.03 -18.00 10.10
CA TRP A 218 9.43 -16.92 9.21
C TRP A 218 8.43 -16.79 8.09
N HIS A 219 8.09 -15.57 7.72
CA HIS A 219 7.09 -15.29 6.71
C HIS A 219 7.58 -15.58 5.29
N ASN A 220 8.91 -15.59 5.09
CA ASN A 220 9.57 -15.83 3.80
C ASN A 220 9.07 -14.88 2.70
N SER A 221 8.92 -13.61 3.02
CA SER A 221 8.46 -12.55 2.10
C SER A 221 9.54 -11.51 1.79
N GLY A 222 10.67 -11.58 2.48
CA GLY A 222 11.81 -10.69 2.29
C GLY A 222 12.58 -10.94 1.00
N LEU A 223 13.36 -9.95 0.57
CA LEU A 223 14.39 -10.14 -0.42
C LEU A 223 15.57 -10.94 0.16
N TRP A 224 15.78 -10.79 1.47
CA TRP A 224 16.76 -11.54 2.26
C TRP A 224 16.03 -12.42 3.25
N ASP A 225 16.20 -13.72 3.11
CA ASP A 225 15.72 -14.72 4.06
C ASP A 225 16.60 -14.73 5.32
N MET A 226 16.04 -15.17 6.43
CA MET A 226 16.75 -15.41 7.68
C MET A 226 16.88 -16.90 7.91
N ASP A 227 18.10 -17.39 8.14
CA ASP A 227 18.34 -18.78 8.55
C ASP A 227 18.79 -18.84 10.00
N PRO A 228 17.90 -19.21 10.94
CA PRO A 228 18.25 -19.33 12.36
C PRO A 228 19.33 -20.35 12.65
N ALA A 229 19.51 -21.36 11.77
CA ALA A 229 20.54 -22.39 11.94
C ALA A 229 21.95 -21.82 11.73
N LEU A 230 22.08 -20.75 10.94
CA LEU A 230 23.34 -20.07 10.68
C LEU A 230 23.61 -18.91 11.66
N GLY A 231 22.68 -18.63 12.58
CA GLY A 231 22.75 -17.58 13.59
C GLY A 231 21.81 -16.40 13.30
N LEU A 232 21.50 -15.62 14.34
CA LEU A 232 20.48 -14.56 14.30
C LEU A 232 20.75 -13.41 13.31
N ASN A 233 21.97 -13.34 12.75
CA ASN A 233 22.35 -12.29 11.80
C ASN A 233 22.63 -12.81 10.39
N SER A 234 22.35 -14.09 10.12
CA SER A 234 22.59 -14.68 8.81
C SER A 234 21.46 -14.29 7.87
N ARG A 235 21.82 -13.59 6.82
CA ARG A 235 20.92 -13.16 5.76
C ARG A 235 21.30 -13.88 4.48
N ILE A 236 20.33 -14.53 3.86
CA ILE A 236 20.52 -15.26 2.62
C ILE A 236 19.69 -14.55 1.55
N LEU A 237 20.35 -14.05 0.52
CA LEU A 237 19.66 -13.44 -0.61
C LEU A 237 18.78 -14.49 -1.30
N HIS A 238 17.51 -14.17 -1.51
CA HIS A 238 16.64 -14.97 -2.34
C HIS A 238 16.91 -14.62 -3.81
N GLU A 239 17.88 -15.32 -4.40
CA GLU A 239 18.39 -15.05 -5.75
C GLU A 239 17.30 -14.90 -6.80
N PRO A 240 16.24 -15.77 -6.88
CA PRO A 240 15.19 -15.59 -7.87
C PRO A 240 14.45 -14.27 -7.74
N SER A 241 14.20 -13.78 -6.52
CA SER A 241 13.57 -12.47 -6.30
C SER A 241 14.48 -11.31 -6.67
N ALA A 242 15.79 -11.43 -6.38
CA ALA A 242 16.76 -10.41 -6.76
C ALA A 242 16.87 -10.29 -8.28
N GLU A 243 16.93 -11.42 -8.99
CA GLU A 243 16.96 -11.44 -10.47
C GLU A 243 15.69 -10.82 -11.07
N ALA A 244 14.50 -11.19 -10.55
CA ALA A 244 13.23 -10.61 -10.98
C ALA A 244 13.20 -9.09 -10.75
N LEU A 245 13.63 -8.64 -9.57
CA LEU A 245 13.67 -7.23 -9.22
C LEU A 245 14.58 -6.44 -10.16
N LEU A 246 15.81 -6.89 -10.39
CA LEU A 246 16.75 -6.25 -11.31
C LEU A 246 16.24 -6.19 -12.75
N LYS A 247 15.57 -7.25 -13.21
CA LYS A 247 14.92 -7.27 -14.53
C LYS A 247 13.82 -6.21 -14.61
N CYS A 248 12.95 -6.16 -13.61
CA CYS A 248 11.80 -5.25 -13.56
C CYS A 248 12.24 -3.79 -13.43
N GLN A 249 13.25 -3.48 -12.63
CA GLN A 249 13.83 -2.14 -12.53
C GLN A 249 14.31 -1.63 -13.91
N LYS A 250 14.99 -2.47 -14.69
CA LYS A 250 15.43 -2.11 -16.03
C LYS A 250 14.26 -1.85 -16.99
N LEU A 251 13.20 -2.63 -16.91
CA LEU A 251 12.00 -2.45 -17.75
C LEU A 251 11.28 -1.13 -17.43
N ILE A 252 11.09 -0.85 -16.13
CA ILE A 252 10.44 0.39 -15.69
C ILE A 252 11.30 1.61 -16.08
N ALA A 253 12.61 1.57 -15.83
CA ALA A 253 13.51 2.65 -16.23
C ALA A 253 13.45 2.95 -17.73
N ALA A 254 13.48 1.91 -18.57
CA ALA A 254 13.37 2.06 -20.02
C ALA A 254 12.02 2.66 -20.45
N ALA A 255 10.92 2.30 -19.78
CA ALA A 255 9.60 2.86 -20.07
C ALA A 255 9.53 4.35 -19.69
N ILE A 256 10.08 4.74 -18.54
CA ILE A 256 10.17 6.15 -18.12
C ILE A 256 10.98 6.99 -19.11
N GLU A 257 12.15 6.50 -19.54
CA GLU A 257 12.97 7.18 -20.55
C GLU A 257 12.24 7.39 -21.90
N GLN A 258 11.44 6.40 -22.33
CA GLN A 258 10.67 6.47 -23.57
C GLN A 258 9.47 7.41 -23.49
N SER A 259 8.84 7.54 -22.33
CA SER A 259 7.67 8.42 -22.15
C SER A 259 8.02 9.90 -22.12
N GLY A 260 9.30 10.29 -22.04
CA GLY A 260 9.75 11.67 -21.93
C GLY A 260 9.36 12.36 -20.62
N ASN A 261 8.80 11.62 -19.66
CA ASN A 261 8.38 12.10 -18.34
C ASN A 261 9.56 12.25 -17.36
N GLN A 262 10.75 12.56 -17.85
CA GLN A 262 11.96 12.73 -17.02
C GLN A 262 11.86 13.85 -15.98
N THR A 263 10.95 14.80 -16.12
CA THR A 263 11.00 16.05 -15.35
C THR A 263 10.50 15.98 -13.91
N GLU A 264 9.73 14.96 -13.51
CA GLU A 264 9.32 14.79 -12.11
C GLU A 264 10.14 13.73 -11.34
N PHE A 265 10.78 12.79 -12.05
CA PHE A 265 11.62 11.75 -11.46
C PHE A 265 13.03 12.21 -11.11
N ASP A 266 13.56 13.22 -11.77
CA ASP A 266 14.85 13.84 -11.43
C ASP A 266 14.86 14.46 -10.01
N LEU A 267 13.67 14.67 -9.42
CA LEU A 267 13.51 15.15 -8.04
C LEU A 267 13.77 14.06 -6.98
N LEU A 268 13.86 12.78 -7.36
CA LEU A 268 14.09 11.67 -6.43
C LEU A 268 15.53 11.13 -6.45
N GLY A 269 16.43 11.81 -7.15
CA GLY A 269 17.87 11.51 -7.19
C GLY A 269 18.19 10.18 -7.88
N THR A 270 18.81 10.25 -9.05
CA THR A 270 19.31 9.09 -9.83
C THR A 270 20.36 8.24 -9.08
N GLU A 271 20.81 8.64 -7.91
CA GLU A 271 21.76 7.90 -7.06
C GLU A 271 21.13 6.75 -6.26
N ALA A 272 19.79 6.69 -6.14
CA ALA A 272 19.08 5.61 -5.43
C ALA A 272 18.98 4.29 -6.21
N LEU A 273 19.40 4.26 -7.48
CA LEU A 273 19.36 3.07 -8.34
C LEU A 273 20.67 2.26 -8.37
N ALA A 274 21.64 2.63 -7.56
CA ALA A 274 22.94 1.95 -7.50
C ALA A 274 23.12 1.25 -6.13
N ILE A 275 22.41 0.13 -5.91
CA ILE A 275 22.76 -0.88 -4.89
C ILE A 275 22.73 -2.25 -5.55
#